data_880217c8c0ccb20a58f7ae7a7e75463b
#
_entry.id   880217c8c0ccb20a58f7ae7a7e75463b
#
_cell.length_a   1.000
_cell.length_b   1.000
_cell.length_c   1.000
_cell.angle_alpha   90.00
_cell.angle_beta   90.00
_cell.angle_gamma   90.00
#
_symmetry.space_group_name_H-M   'P 1'
#
loop_
_entity.id
_entity.type
_entity.pdbx_description
1 polymer ?
#
loop_
_entity_poly.entity_id
_entity_poly.type
_entity_poly.pdbx_seq_one_letter_code
_entity_poly.pdbx_strand_id
1 'polypeptide(L)'
;STVLDGVSGMNVISPTWFFLSDNEGNFVSIGSKDYVEQAHSRGLEVWALLDNFTYDVNTKEILSYTSKRANLISGLVNEALALGVDGINVDLEQVSTEAGEDYVEFLRELSISCRANNLVLSVDNYVPKNYNAHYNWKEQGIVADYVIIMGYDEHYGGSQEPGSVAS
;
A
#
# COMPACT_ATOMS: atom_id res chain seq x y z
N SER A 1 13.23 4.75 -3.40
CA SER A 1 12.87 3.85 -2.31
C SER A 1 12.84 4.59 -0.99
N THR A 2 12.04 4.11 -0.09
CA THR A 2 11.84 4.72 1.22
C THR A 2 12.53 3.88 2.27
N VAL A 3 13.17 4.54 3.22
CA VAL A 3 13.78 3.87 4.37
C VAL A 3 12.96 4.25 5.59
N LEU A 4 12.44 3.24 6.29
CA LEU A 4 11.65 3.45 7.50
C LEU A 4 12.51 3.09 8.70
N ASP A 5 13.17 4.09 9.24
CA ASP A 5 14.08 3.90 10.35
C ASP A 5 13.33 3.89 11.68
N GLY A 6 13.85 3.15 12.63
CA GLY A 6 13.35 3.18 13.98
C GLY A 6 12.11 2.33 14.23
N VAL A 7 11.63 1.60 13.23
CA VAL A 7 10.49 0.72 13.40
C VAL A 7 10.97 -0.57 14.03
N SER A 8 10.59 -0.79 15.30
CA SER A 8 10.96 -2.02 16.03
C SER A 8 12.45 -2.34 15.96
N GLY A 9 13.29 -1.33 15.83
CA GLY A 9 14.73 -1.54 15.79
C GLY A 9 15.26 -2.11 14.49
N MET A 10 14.43 -2.28 13.48
CA MET A 10 14.88 -2.78 12.19
C MET A 10 14.90 -1.66 11.16
N ASN A 11 15.71 -1.85 10.13
CA ASN A 11 15.75 -0.95 8.98
C ASN A 11 15.02 -1.60 7.83
N VAL A 12 14.15 -0.83 7.19
CA VAL A 12 13.30 -1.30 6.12
C VAL A 12 13.49 -0.41 4.90
N ILE A 13 13.61 -1.03 3.73
CA ILE A 13 13.61 -0.34 2.45
C ILE A 13 12.29 -0.66 1.79
N SER A 14 11.60 0.39 1.26
CA SER A 14 10.31 0.18 0.61
C SER A 14 10.37 0.72 -0.82
N PRO A 15 10.92 -0.06 -1.75
CA PRO A 15 11.01 0.40 -3.14
C PRO A 15 9.65 0.33 -3.83
N THR A 16 9.38 1.30 -4.70
CA THR A 16 8.16 1.32 -5.49
C THR A 16 8.31 0.33 -6.62
N TRP A 17 7.80 -0.87 -6.43
CA TRP A 17 7.98 -1.96 -7.36
C TRP A 17 6.71 -2.45 -8.02
N PHE A 18 5.54 -2.17 -7.42
CA PHE A 18 4.26 -2.67 -7.93
C PHE A 18 3.40 -1.48 -8.35
N PHE A 19 2.90 -1.52 -9.59
CA PHE A 19 2.11 -0.41 -10.13
C PHE A 19 0.80 -0.96 -10.67
N LEU A 20 -0.35 -0.51 -10.12
CA LEU A 20 -1.63 -0.85 -10.71
C LEU A 20 -1.63 -0.40 -12.17
N SER A 21 -1.98 -1.28 -13.08
CA SER A 21 -1.77 -1.03 -14.51
C SER A 21 -3.04 -1.05 -15.35
N ASP A 22 -4.15 -1.56 -14.80
CA ASP A 22 -5.43 -1.56 -15.51
C ASP A 22 -6.56 -1.54 -14.48
N ASN A 23 -7.78 -1.68 -14.95
CA ASN A 23 -8.95 -1.62 -14.07
C ASN A 23 -9.47 -3.01 -13.70
N GLU A 24 -8.65 -4.05 -13.86
CA GLU A 24 -9.01 -5.42 -13.54
C GLU A 24 -8.28 -5.98 -12.33
N GLY A 25 -7.43 -5.16 -11.70
CA GLY A 25 -6.64 -5.61 -10.57
C GLY A 25 -5.29 -6.17 -10.94
N ASN A 26 -4.85 -5.95 -12.16
CA ASN A 26 -3.50 -6.34 -12.57
C ASN A 26 -2.51 -5.23 -12.24
N PHE A 27 -1.25 -5.60 -12.12
CA PHE A 27 -0.21 -4.64 -11.82
C PHE A 27 1.08 -5.04 -12.54
N VAL A 28 1.95 -4.07 -12.71
CA VAL A 28 3.29 -4.30 -13.23
C VAL A 28 4.25 -4.41 -12.06
N SER A 29 5.15 -5.36 -12.11
CA SER A 29 6.20 -5.51 -11.11
C SER A 29 7.55 -5.28 -11.75
N ILE A 30 8.35 -4.43 -11.12
CA ILE A 30 9.76 -4.25 -11.48
C ILE A 30 10.67 -4.79 -10.38
N GLY A 31 10.17 -5.70 -9.57
CA GLY A 31 10.93 -6.24 -8.45
C GLY A 31 12.15 -7.02 -8.89
N SER A 32 13.11 -7.09 -8.02
CA SER A 32 14.37 -7.78 -8.26
C SER A 32 14.70 -8.68 -7.09
N LYS A 33 14.77 -9.97 -7.35
CA LYS A 33 15.14 -10.93 -6.32
C LYS A 33 16.58 -10.71 -5.87
N ASP A 34 17.47 -10.35 -6.80
CA ASP A 34 18.85 -10.05 -6.45
C ASP A 34 18.94 -8.87 -5.49
N TYR A 35 18.13 -7.84 -5.72
CA TYR A 35 18.09 -6.68 -4.85
C TYR A 35 17.67 -7.11 -3.43
N VAL A 36 16.66 -7.96 -3.33
CA VAL A 36 16.17 -8.43 -2.04
C VAL A 36 17.28 -9.21 -1.31
N GLU A 37 17.99 -10.07 -2.03
CA GLU A 37 19.06 -10.86 -1.42
C GLU A 37 20.18 -9.95 -0.91
N GLN A 38 20.52 -8.92 -1.68
CA GLN A 38 21.55 -7.99 -1.24
C GLN A 38 21.10 -7.19 -0.02
N ALA A 39 19.83 -6.77 0.01
CA ALA A 39 19.30 -6.06 1.15
C ALA A 39 19.33 -6.94 2.40
N HIS A 40 18.93 -8.19 2.26
CA HIS A 40 18.92 -9.12 3.37
C HIS A 40 20.35 -9.35 3.89
N SER A 41 21.32 -9.40 3.00
CA SER A 41 22.72 -9.61 3.41
C SER A 41 23.23 -8.42 4.25
N ARG A 42 22.57 -7.28 4.18
CA ARG A 42 22.91 -6.08 4.95
C ARG A 42 22.00 -5.90 6.16
N GLY A 43 21.17 -6.88 6.47
CA GLY A 43 20.25 -6.81 7.59
C GLY A 43 19.05 -5.94 7.37
N LEU A 44 18.68 -5.68 6.10
CA LEU A 44 17.55 -4.83 5.77
C LEU A 44 16.37 -5.68 5.35
N GLU A 45 15.17 -5.26 5.76
CA GLU A 45 13.94 -5.83 5.21
C GLU A 45 13.50 -5.04 3.98
N VAL A 46 12.79 -5.72 3.09
CA VAL A 46 12.27 -5.09 1.87
C VAL A 46 10.76 -5.23 1.88
N TRP A 47 10.06 -4.10 1.84
CA TRP A 47 8.61 -4.06 1.71
C TRP A 47 8.29 -3.44 0.35
N ALA A 48 7.81 -4.27 -0.59
CA ALA A 48 7.52 -3.78 -1.93
C ALA A 48 6.30 -2.87 -1.90
N LEU A 49 6.43 -1.67 -2.44
CA LEU A 49 5.40 -0.66 -2.40
C LEU A 49 4.51 -0.76 -3.63
N LEU A 50 3.22 -0.72 -3.41
CA LEU A 50 2.20 -0.71 -4.45
C LEU A 50 1.62 0.69 -4.57
N ASP A 51 1.60 1.23 -5.79
CA ASP A 51 0.96 2.52 -6.04
C ASP A 51 -0.18 2.41 -7.05
N ASN A 52 -1.00 3.48 -7.11
CA ASN A 52 -2.09 3.60 -8.07
C ASN A 52 -1.99 4.88 -8.91
N PHE A 53 -0.82 5.50 -8.95
CA PHE A 53 -0.70 6.80 -9.63
C PHE A 53 0.37 6.82 -10.72
N THR A 54 1.12 5.75 -10.90
CA THR A 54 2.07 5.65 -12.01
C THR A 54 1.34 5.49 -13.33
N TYR A 55 0.32 4.66 -13.34
CA TYR A 55 -0.54 4.49 -14.52
C TYR A 55 -1.91 5.07 -14.23
N ASP A 56 -2.61 5.45 -15.28
CA ASP A 56 -3.97 5.99 -15.16
C ASP A 56 -4.95 4.84 -14.99
N VAL A 57 -5.40 4.63 -13.75
CA VAL A 57 -6.32 3.54 -13.43
C VAL A 57 -7.49 4.08 -12.61
N ASN A 58 -8.58 3.34 -12.64
CA ASN A 58 -9.75 3.64 -11.82
C ASN A 58 -9.71 2.77 -10.57
N THR A 59 -9.12 3.31 -9.52
CA THR A 59 -8.94 2.56 -8.28
C THR A 59 -10.27 2.15 -7.67
N LYS A 60 -11.28 3.03 -7.72
CA LYS A 60 -12.60 2.69 -7.19
C LYS A 60 -13.17 1.47 -7.89
N GLU A 61 -13.05 1.39 -9.20
CA GLU A 61 -13.55 0.23 -9.93
C GLU A 61 -12.81 -1.03 -9.52
N ILE A 62 -11.50 -0.97 -9.39
CA ILE A 62 -10.72 -2.14 -8.99
C ILE A 62 -11.15 -2.64 -7.62
N LEU A 63 -11.35 -1.72 -6.69
CA LEU A 63 -11.61 -2.11 -5.30
C LEU A 63 -13.06 -2.48 -5.05
N SER A 64 -14.00 -2.08 -5.93
CA SER A 64 -15.42 -2.31 -5.69
C SER A 64 -15.89 -3.71 -6.08
N TYR A 65 -15.07 -4.49 -6.77
CA TYR A 65 -15.46 -5.82 -7.20
C TYR A 65 -14.63 -6.87 -6.45
N THR A 66 -15.32 -7.83 -5.85
CA THR A 66 -14.65 -8.90 -5.12
C THR A 66 -13.64 -9.64 -6.00
N SER A 67 -14.01 -9.91 -7.26
CA SER A 67 -13.13 -10.65 -8.16
C SER A 67 -11.87 -9.86 -8.50
N LYS A 68 -12.00 -8.54 -8.63
CA LYS A 68 -10.83 -7.71 -8.95
C LYS A 68 -9.92 -7.57 -7.74
N ARG A 69 -10.49 -7.42 -6.55
CA ARG A 69 -9.68 -7.43 -5.33
C ARG A 69 -8.95 -8.75 -5.17
N ALA A 70 -9.65 -9.87 -5.42
CA ALA A 70 -9.04 -11.18 -5.30
C ALA A 70 -7.88 -11.36 -6.29
N ASN A 71 -8.07 -10.90 -7.52
CA ASN A 71 -7.01 -10.96 -8.52
C ASN A 71 -5.79 -10.16 -8.08
N LEU A 72 -6.01 -8.95 -7.58
CA LEU A 72 -4.92 -8.08 -7.15
C LEU A 72 -4.17 -8.70 -5.96
N ILE A 73 -4.91 -9.16 -4.96
CA ILE A 73 -4.31 -9.70 -3.75
C ILE A 73 -3.51 -10.96 -4.07
N SER A 74 -4.08 -11.85 -4.87
CA SER A 74 -3.40 -13.08 -5.25
C SER A 74 -2.10 -12.76 -6.00
N GLY A 75 -2.16 -11.81 -6.93
CA GLY A 75 -0.98 -11.40 -7.66
C GLY A 75 0.09 -10.80 -6.76
N LEU A 76 -0.31 -9.90 -5.86
CA LEU A 76 0.63 -9.24 -4.95
C LEU A 76 1.33 -10.25 -4.05
N VAL A 77 0.59 -11.16 -3.46
CA VAL A 77 1.16 -12.14 -2.54
C VAL A 77 2.07 -13.10 -3.29
N ASN A 78 1.63 -13.59 -4.45
CA ASN A 78 2.46 -14.49 -5.24
C ASN A 78 3.77 -13.84 -5.68
N GLU A 79 3.69 -12.59 -6.12
CA GLU A 79 4.89 -11.88 -6.54
C GLU A 79 5.81 -11.60 -5.35
N ALA A 80 5.24 -11.21 -4.22
CA ALA A 80 6.03 -10.98 -3.01
C ALA A 80 6.80 -12.24 -2.60
N LEU A 81 6.12 -13.39 -2.64
CA LEU A 81 6.77 -14.65 -2.30
C LEU A 81 7.85 -15.01 -3.31
N ALA A 82 7.59 -14.79 -4.59
CA ALA A 82 8.57 -15.09 -5.64
C ALA A 82 9.81 -14.23 -5.51
N LEU A 83 9.65 -12.96 -5.13
CA LEU A 83 10.77 -12.05 -4.95
C LEU A 83 11.50 -12.25 -3.64
N GLY A 84 10.84 -12.85 -2.65
CA GLY A 84 11.42 -13.02 -1.33
C GLY A 84 11.35 -11.77 -0.46
N VAL A 85 10.49 -10.81 -0.80
CA VAL A 85 10.35 -9.60 0.03
C VAL A 85 9.69 -9.97 1.37
N ASP A 86 9.88 -9.10 2.33
CA ASP A 86 9.39 -9.33 3.69
C ASP A 86 7.99 -8.78 3.91
N GLY A 87 7.56 -7.88 3.06
CA GLY A 87 6.25 -7.28 3.20
C GLY A 87 5.79 -6.52 1.98
N ILE A 88 4.56 -6.04 2.09
CA ILE A 88 3.91 -5.23 1.06
C ILE A 88 3.52 -3.92 1.72
N ASN A 89 3.87 -2.80 1.09
CA ASN A 89 3.51 -1.47 1.55
C ASN A 89 2.49 -0.89 0.58
N VAL A 90 1.26 -0.66 1.05
CA VAL A 90 0.18 -0.16 0.21
C VAL A 90 0.20 1.36 0.25
N ASP A 91 0.39 1.97 -0.92
CA ASP A 91 0.47 3.42 -1.05
C ASP A 91 -0.51 3.87 -2.14
N LEU A 92 -1.80 3.78 -1.82
CA LEU A 92 -2.87 4.17 -2.72
C LEU A 92 -3.38 5.55 -2.33
N GLU A 93 -3.45 6.44 -3.32
CA GLU A 93 -3.86 7.82 -3.09
C GLU A 93 -5.31 8.02 -3.51
N GLN A 94 -5.98 8.97 -2.87
CA GLN A 94 -7.33 9.42 -3.21
C GLN A 94 -8.39 8.33 -3.13
N VAL A 95 -8.20 7.35 -2.26
CA VAL A 95 -9.16 6.24 -2.13
C VAL A 95 -10.14 6.47 -0.98
N SER A 96 -9.80 7.29 0.00
CA SER A 96 -10.59 7.40 1.22
C SER A 96 -11.93 8.13 1.00
N THR A 97 -12.02 8.99 -0.01
CA THR A 97 -13.24 9.75 -0.24
C THR A 97 -14.21 9.06 -1.18
N GLU A 98 -13.71 8.29 -2.12
CA GLU A 98 -14.56 7.71 -3.16
C GLU A 98 -14.76 6.21 -3.00
N ALA A 99 -13.80 5.54 -2.44
CA ALA A 99 -13.83 4.09 -2.33
C ALA A 99 -13.58 3.63 -0.90
N GLY A 100 -13.98 4.45 0.08
CA GLY A 100 -13.61 4.21 1.48
C GLY A 100 -13.93 2.81 1.98
N GLU A 101 -15.18 2.36 1.81
CA GLU A 101 -15.57 1.04 2.32
C GLU A 101 -14.90 -0.07 1.51
N ASP A 102 -14.78 0.12 0.21
CA ASP A 102 -14.14 -0.88 -0.64
C ASP A 102 -12.64 -0.96 -0.35
N TYR A 103 -12.02 0.18 -0.03
CA TYR A 103 -10.63 0.21 0.34
C TYR A 103 -10.40 -0.53 1.66
N VAL A 104 -11.28 -0.30 2.63
CA VAL A 104 -11.20 -1.01 3.91
C VAL A 104 -11.33 -2.52 3.68
N GLU A 105 -12.28 -2.92 2.83
CA GLU A 105 -12.46 -4.34 2.53
C GLU A 105 -11.21 -4.93 1.85
N PHE A 106 -10.63 -4.19 0.91
CA PHE A 106 -9.38 -4.61 0.27
C PHE A 106 -8.27 -4.84 1.30
N LEU A 107 -8.09 -3.86 2.21
CA LEU A 107 -7.04 -3.98 3.22
C LEU A 107 -7.30 -5.13 4.16
N ARG A 108 -8.57 -5.37 4.51
CA ARG A 108 -8.94 -6.51 5.36
C ARG A 108 -8.57 -7.82 4.68
N GLU A 109 -8.97 -7.97 3.40
CA GLU A 109 -8.68 -9.19 2.65
C GLU A 109 -7.18 -9.38 2.46
N LEU A 110 -6.47 -8.30 2.14
CA LEU A 110 -5.02 -8.36 1.96
C LEU A 110 -4.32 -8.73 3.26
N SER A 111 -4.79 -8.18 4.39
CA SER A 111 -4.16 -8.45 5.68
C SER A 111 -4.25 -9.92 6.04
N ILE A 112 -5.39 -10.55 5.73
CA ILE A 112 -5.57 -11.99 5.97
C ILE A 112 -4.57 -12.80 5.15
N SER A 113 -4.43 -12.45 3.87
CA SER A 113 -3.52 -13.16 2.98
C SER A 113 -2.06 -12.94 3.37
N CYS A 114 -1.70 -11.73 3.73
CA CYS A 114 -0.34 -11.43 4.18
C CYS A 114 -0.01 -12.23 5.45
N ARG A 115 -0.92 -12.25 6.41
CA ARG A 115 -0.68 -12.98 7.65
C ARG A 115 -0.52 -14.48 7.38
N ALA A 116 -1.33 -15.03 6.49
CA ALA A 116 -1.25 -16.44 6.15
C ALA A 116 0.08 -16.80 5.48
N ASN A 117 0.76 -15.82 4.90
CA ASN A 117 2.00 -16.03 4.16
C ASN A 117 3.21 -15.38 4.82
N ASN A 118 3.07 -14.96 6.07
CA ASN A 118 4.16 -14.35 6.87
C ASN A 118 4.73 -13.10 6.20
N LEU A 119 3.87 -12.30 5.58
CA LEU A 119 4.25 -11.04 4.99
C LEU A 119 3.78 -9.89 5.88
N VAL A 120 4.65 -8.91 6.04
CA VAL A 120 4.28 -7.67 6.74
C VAL A 120 3.33 -6.88 5.84
N LEU A 121 2.30 -6.29 6.43
CA LEU A 121 1.44 -5.35 5.73
C LEU A 121 1.64 -3.97 6.33
N SER A 122 2.09 -3.04 5.51
CA SER A 122 2.24 -1.64 5.87
C SER A 122 1.32 -0.83 4.96
N VAL A 123 0.63 0.15 5.53
CA VAL A 123 -0.34 0.95 4.79
C VAL A 123 -0.03 2.42 4.98
N ASP A 124 0.16 3.13 3.87
CA ASP A 124 0.27 4.58 3.88
C ASP A 124 -1.15 5.14 3.75
N ASN A 125 -1.63 5.76 4.82
CA ASN A 125 -3.00 6.25 4.86
C ASN A 125 -3.00 7.77 4.75
N TYR A 126 -3.52 8.27 3.62
CA TYR A 126 -3.58 9.70 3.35
C TYR A 126 -4.90 10.26 3.89
N VAL A 127 -4.82 11.18 4.83
CA VAL A 127 -5.99 11.79 5.42
C VAL A 127 -5.85 13.31 5.33
N PRO A 128 -6.98 14.05 5.28
CA PRO A 128 -6.91 15.51 5.34
C PRO A 128 -6.23 15.97 6.63
N LYS A 129 -5.51 17.08 6.56
CA LYS A 129 -4.76 17.57 7.73
C LYS A 129 -5.62 17.82 8.93
N ASN A 130 -6.82 18.34 8.72
CA ASN A 130 -7.73 18.64 9.81
C ASN A 130 -8.74 17.51 10.03
N TYR A 131 -8.47 16.37 9.49
CA TYR A 131 -9.33 15.21 9.67
C TYR A 131 -9.20 14.73 11.09
N ASN A 132 -10.29 14.81 11.82
CA ASN A 132 -10.33 14.30 13.18
C ASN A 132 -10.82 12.87 13.12
N ALA A 133 -9.93 12.00 12.76
CA ALA A 133 -10.32 10.64 12.50
C ALA A 133 -10.21 9.82 13.75
N HIS A 134 -11.31 9.35 14.19
CA HIS A 134 -11.32 8.21 15.07
C HIS A 134 -11.25 6.96 14.22
N TYR A 135 -10.29 6.95 13.31
CA TYR A 135 -10.17 5.89 12.33
C TYR A 135 -9.57 4.70 13.06
N ASN A 136 -10.41 3.74 13.37
CA ASN A 136 -9.96 2.58 14.11
C ASN A 136 -9.89 1.39 13.17
N TRP A 137 -8.70 1.17 12.64
CA TRP A 137 -8.44 0.06 11.72
C TRP A 137 -8.79 -1.27 12.35
N LYS A 138 -8.51 -1.41 13.65
CA LYS A 138 -8.73 -2.67 14.35
C LYS A 138 -10.20 -3.00 14.42
N GLU A 139 -11.05 -2.00 14.68
CA GLU A 139 -12.49 -2.23 14.72
C GLU A 139 -13.05 -2.57 13.36
N GLN A 140 -12.34 -2.19 12.30
CA GLN A 140 -12.77 -2.51 10.94
C GLN A 140 -12.21 -3.84 10.46
N GLY A 141 -11.54 -4.58 11.33
CA GLY A 141 -11.04 -5.90 11.00
C GLY A 141 -9.78 -5.92 10.18
N ILE A 142 -9.07 -4.80 10.12
CA ILE A 142 -7.81 -4.71 9.39
C ILE A 142 -6.67 -5.02 10.34
N VAL A 143 -5.84 -5.98 9.95
CA VAL A 143 -4.67 -6.35 10.74
C VAL A 143 -3.44 -5.93 9.95
N ALA A 144 -3.20 -4.63 9.92
CA ALA A 144 -1.98 -4.09 9.35
C ALA A 144 -0.92 -4.03 10.44
N ASP A 145 0.29 -4.40 10.08
CA ASP A 145 1.40 -4.34 11.04
C ASP A 145 1.82 -2.90 11.29
N TYR A 146 1.75 -2.06 10.26
CA TYR A 146 2.12 -0.66 10.36
C TYR A 146 1.15 0.18 9.54
N VAL A 147 0.70 1.28 10.13
CA VAL A 147 -0.13 2.27 9.44
C VAL A 147 0.59 3.61 9.55
N ILE A 148 0.98 4.15 8.40
CA ILE A 148 1.65 5.43 8.33
C ILE A 148 0.62 6.44 7.90
N ILE A 149 0.33 7.43 8.78
CA ILE A 149 -0.69 8.42 8.49
C ILE A 149 -0.03 9.65 7.92
N MET A 150 -0.48 10.04 6.73
CA MET A 150 0.02 11.21 6.03
C MET A 150 -1.08 12.23 5.89
N GLY A 151 -0.84 13.44 6.40
CA GLY A 151 -1.79 14.51 6.25
C GLY A 151 -1.64 15.19 4.90
N TYR A 152 -2.76 15.68 4.37
CA TYR A 152 -2.72 16.46 3.15
C TYR A 152 -3.67 17.64 3.27
N ASP A 153 -3.45 18.63 2.39
CA ASP A 153 -4.22 19.84 2.39
C ASP A 153 -5.54 19.60 1.67
N GLU A 154 -6.65 20.00 2.31
CA GLU A 154 -7.96 19.81 1.74
C GLU A 154 -8.28 20.78 0.62
N HIS A 155 -7.45 21.79 0.41
CA HIS A 155 -7.71 22.77 -0.63
C HIS A 155 -7.48 22.24 -2.01
N TYR A 156 -6.86 21.11 -2.14
CA TYR A 156 -6.43 20.73 -3.45
C TYR A 156 -7.57 20.31 -4.36
N GLY A 157 -8.70 19.95 -3.94
CA GLY A 157 -9.82 19.60 -4.80
C GLY A 157 -9.53 19.91 -6.26
N GLY A 158 -10.39 20.67 -6.86
CA GLY A 158 -10.16 21.08 -8.24
C GLY A 158 -9.09 22.14 -8.39
N SER A 159 -8.75 22.79 -7.33
CA SER A 159 -7.79 23.89 -7.36
C SER A 159 -6.41 23.42 -6.94
N GLN A 160 -6.10 22.25 -7.29
CA GLN A 160 -4.85 21.63 -6.90
C GLN A 160 -3.68 22.53 -7.22
N GLU A 161 -3.03 22.99 -6.21
CA GLU A 161 -1.79 23.73 -6.37
C GLU A 161 -0.62 22.86 -5.98
N PRO A 162 0.43 22.86 -6.76
CA PRO A 162 1.53 21.94 -6.49
C PRO A 162 2.08 22.03 -5.07
N GLY A 163 2.06 23.19 -4.48
CA GLY A 163 2.58 23.35 -3.15
C GLY A 163 1.58 23.08 -2.05
N SER A 164 0.33 22.82 -2.37
CA SER A 164 -0.70 22.68 -1.35
C SER A 164 -0.78 21.28 -0.79
N VAL A 165 -0.22 20.33 -1.47
CA VAL A 165 -0.25 18.96 -1.01
C VAL A 165 0.68 18.83 0.17
N ALA A 166 0.16 18.33 1.26
CA ALA A 166 0.96 18.15 2.45
C ALA A 166 2.05 17.14 2.19
N SER A 167 3.14 17.42 2.71
CA SER A 167 4.27 16.52 2.61
C SER A 167 4.57 15.93 3.97
#